data_70e190cb5bafbf0d7759a87803a4206b
#
_entry.id   70e190cb5bafbf0d7759a87803a4206b
#
_cell.length_a   1.000
_cell.length_b   1.000
_cell.length_c   1.000
_cell.angle_alpha   90.00
_cell.angle_beta   90.00
_cell.angle_gamma   90.00
#
_symmetry.space_group_name_H-M   'P 1'
#
loop_
_entity.id
_entity.type
_entity.pdbx_description
1 polymer ?
#
loop_
_entity_poly.entity_id
_entity_poly.type
_entity_poly.pdbx_seq_one_letter_code
_entity_poly.pdbx_strand_id
1 'polypeptide(L)'
;MKFCGECHRPPASGDAAIDWSDPWNVRHQPLYLVESACLLKSPGGLTCMHCHDPHGPLRRNDAAYYNGRCATCHTDAKKPPAEVCQTGEGCATCHMPAVRPQRELTFHNHWIGVYDNADPLRPQR
;
A
#
# COMPACT_ATOMS: atom_id res chain seq x y z
N MET A 1 -5.17 -13.61 0.75
CA MET A 1 -3.74 -13.30 1.08
C MET A 1 -2.92 -14.46 1.61
N LYS A 2 -3.55 -15.57 2.02
CA LYS A 2 -2.87 -16.73 2.59
C LYS A 2 -1.74 -17.25 1.69
N PHE A 3 -2.02 -17.49 0.43
CA PHE A 3 -1.04 -18.00 -0.55
C PHE A 3 0.19 -17.08 -0.71
N CYS A 4 -0.03 -15.78 -0.88
CA CYS A 4 1.09 -14.84 -1.02
C CYS A 4 1.87 -14.71 0.30
N GLY A 5 1.18 -14.84 1.43
CA GLY A 5 1.76 -14.76 2.76
C GLY A 5 2.73 -15.90 3.09
N GLU A 6 2.61 -17.05 2.45
CA GLU A 6 3.54 -18.17 2.65
C GLU A 6 4.98 -17.79 2.27
N CYS A 7 5.15 -16.88 1.30
CA CYS A 7 6.46 -16.35 0.92
C CYS A 7 6.71 -14.92 1.42
N HIS A 8 5.65 -14.11 1.54
CA HIS A 8 5.74 -12.70 1.90
C HIS A 8 5.36 -12.40 3.36
N ARG A 9 5.46 -13.36 4.24
CA ARG A 9 5.10 -13.32 5.65
C ARG A 9 3.63 -12.95 5.88
N PRO A 10 2.79 -13.92 6.24
CA PRO A 10 1.40 -13.66 6.58
C PRO A 10 1.31 -12.80 7.84
N PRO A 11 0.21 -12.09 8.04
CA PRO A 11 -0.12 -11.55 9.35
C PRO A 11 -0.09 -12.71 10.35
N ALA A 12 0.80 -12.65 11.32
CA ALA A 12 0.86 -13.64 12.37
C ALA A 12 -0.36 -13.46 13.25
N SER A 13 -1.16 -14.52 13.41
CA SER A 13 -2.18 -14.55 14.42
C SER A 13 -1.50 -14.75 15.78
N GLY A 14 -1.41 -13.70 16.57
CA GLY A 14 -1.05 -13.79 17.99
C GLY A 14 0.41 -13.56 18.34
N ASP A 15 1.27 -13.15 17.43
CA ASP A 15 2.68 -12.92 17.73
C ASP A 15 3.02 -11.46 18.05
N ALA A 16 4.22 -11.29 18.62
CA ALA A 16 4.76 -10.03 19.12
C ALA A 16 4.36 -8.82 18.26
N ALA A 17 3.93 -7.77 18.93
CA ALA A 17 3.53 -6.52 18.29
C ALA A 17 4.57 -6.10 17.25
N ILE A 18 4.11 -5.86 16.01
CA ILE A 18 4.97 -5.37 14.95
C ILE A 18 5.49 -4.00 15.37
N ASP A 19 6.79 -3.83 15.31
CA ASP A 19 7.36 -2.49 15.43
C ASP A 19 7.13 -1.72 14.12
N TRP A 20 6.08 -0.91 14.10
CA TRP A 20 5.72 -0.07 12.96
C TRP A 20 6.70 1.09 12.74
N SER A 21 7.58 1.37 13.69
CA SER A 21 8.61 2.40 13.56
C SER A 21 9.88 1.88 12.89
N ASP A 22 10.03 0.56 12.75
CA ASP A 22 11.15 -0.04 12.04
C ASP A 22 10.92 -0.02 10.52
N PRO A 23 11.68 0.78 9.75
CA PRO A 23 11.53 0.88 8.31
C PRO A 23 11.78 -0.45 7.57
N TRP A 24 12.48 -1.39 8.18
CA TRP A 24 12.70 -2.72 7.62
C TRP A 24 11.42 -3.57 7.56
N ASN A 25 10.47 -3.31 8.45
CA ASN A 25 9.23 -4.07 8.47
C ASN A 25 8.33 -3.77 7.26
N VAL A 26 8.51 -2.63 6.59
CA VAL A 26 7.75 -2.27 5.38
C VAL A 26 7.91 -3.29 4.25
N ARG A 27 8.99 -4.08 4.21
CA ARG A 27 9.17 -5.19 3.27
C ARG A 27 8.12 -6.30 3.41
N HIS A 28 7.45 -6.38 4.55
CA HIS A 28 6.40 -7.36 4.82
C HIS A 28 5.03 -6.85 4.36
N GLN A 29 4.87 -6.61 3.04
CA GLN A 29 3.71 -5.97 2.44
C GLN A 29 2.36 -6.54 2.87
N PRO A 30 2.15 -7.87 3.03
CA PRO A 30 0.87 -8.39 3.50
C PRO A 30 0.47 -7.88 4.89
N LEU A 31 1.46 -7.68 5.80
CA LEU A 31 1.20 -7.16 7.14
C LEU A 31 0.71 -5.71 7.11
N TYR A 32 1.29 -4.91 6.23
CA TYR A 32 0.92 -3.52 6.06
C TYR A 32 -0.39 -3.35 5.29
N LEU A 33 -0.62 -4.20 4.29
CA LEU A 33 -1.85 -4.12 3.49
C LEU A 33 -3.10 -4.44 4.30
N VAL A 34 -3.02 -5.36 5.28
CA VAL A 34 -4.18 -5.71 6.11
C VAL A 34 -4.67 -4.56 7.00
N GLU A 35 -3.82 -3.59 7.28
CA GLU A 35 -4.16 -2.37 8.01
C GLU A 35 -4.84 -1.30 7.13
N SER A 36 -4.83 -1.50 5.80
CA SER A 36 -5.35 -0.51 4.86
C SER A 36 -6.87 -0.45 4.88
N ALA A 37 -7.42 0.75 5.00
CA ALA A 37 -8.88 0.95 5.01
C ALA A 37 -9.56 0.43 3.74
N CYS A 38 -8.90 0.52 2.58
CA CYS A 38 -9.43 0.00 1.33
C CYS A 38 -9.56 -1.53 1.35
N LEU A 39 -8.64 -2.26 1.95
CA LEU A 39 -8.77 -3.71 2.13
C LEU A 39 -9.88 -4.05 3.14
N LEU A 40 -9.88 -3.39 4.29
CA LEU A 40 -10.82 -3.64 5.38
C LEU A 40 -12.27 -3.36 4.97
N LYS A 41 -12.48 -2.32 4.12
CA LYS A 41 -13.81 -1.90 3.66
C LYS A 41 -14.26 -2.57 2.36
N SER A 42 -13.41 -3.39 1.73
CA SER A 42 -13.72 -4.11 0.50
C SER A 42 -13.49 -5.62 0.67
N PRO A 43 -14.27 -6.30 1.52
CA PRO A 43 -14.08 -7.73 1.79
C PRO A 43 -14.09 -8.54 0.49
N GLY A 44 -12.96 -9.21 0.19
CA GLY A 44 -12.80 -9.99 -1.05
C GLY A 44 -12.59 -9.18 -2.33
N GLY A 45 -12.70 -7.85 -2.29
CA GLY A 45 -12.53 -6.98 -3.46
C GLY A 45 -11.08 -6.61 -3.77
N LEU A 46 -10.23 -6.55 -2.76
CA LEU A 46 -8.82 -6.20 -2.92
C LEU A 46 -7.91 -7.38 -2.56
N THR A 47 -7.03 -7.73 -3.47
CA THR A 47 -5.99 -8.74 -3.28
C THR A 47 -4.67 -8.24 -3.87
N CYS A 48 -3.57 -8.94 -3.60
CA CYS A 48 -2.28 -8.63 -4.20
C CYS A 48 -2.35 -8.59 -5.73
N MET A 49 -3.14 -9.50 -6.33
CA MET A 49 -3.31 -9.60 -7.79
C MET A 49 -4.12 -8.45 -8.40
N HIS A 50 -4.78 -7.64 -7.60
CA HIS A 50 -5.45 -6.45 -8.10
C HIS A 50 -4.45 -5.44 -8.67
N CYS A 51 -3.27 -5.37 -8.05
CA CYS A 51 -2.21 -4.44 -8.42
C CYS A 51 -0.98 -5.13 -9.05
N HIS A 52 -0.79 -6.42 -8.80
CA HIS A 52 0.37 -7.18 -9.27
C HIS A 52 -0.05 -8.35 -10.15
N ASP A 53 0.66 -8.53 -11.26
CA ASP A 53 0.58 -9.75 -12.06
C ASP A 53 1.62 -10.75 -11.52
N PRO A 54 1.20 -11.90 -10.96
CA PRO A 54 2.13 -12.88 -10.40
C PRO A 54 2.96 -13.59 -11.47
N HIS A 55 2.56 -13.50 -12.74
CA HIS A 55 3.24 -14.10 -13.88
C HIS A 55 4.01 -13.08 -14.74
N GLY A 56 3.84 -11.79 -14.44
CA GLY A 56 4.48 -10.71 -15.17
C GLY A 56 5.64 -10.08 -14.39
N PRO A 57 6.47 -9.29 -15.08
CA PRO A 57 7.51 -8.51 -14.42
C PRO A 57 6.90 -7.45 -13.52
N LEU A 58 7.56 -7.18 -12.39
CA LEU A 58 7.17 -6.06 -11.53
C LEU A 58 7.30 -4.75 -12.30
N ARG A 59 6.21 -4.00 -12.39
CA ARG A 59 6.14 -2.71 -13.08
C ARG A 59 6.74 -1.60 -12.21
N ARG A 60 8.07 -1.60 -12.09
CA ARG A 60 8.78 -0.58 -11.33
C ARG A 60 8.61 0.79 -12.00
N ASN A 61 8.34 1.82 -11.21
CA ASN A 61 8.21 3.20 -11.67
C ASN A 61 7.08 3.45 -12.69
N ASP A 62 6.11 2.55 -12.81
CA ASP A 62 4.94 2.72 -13.66
C ASP A 62 3.77 3.30 -12.85
N ALA A 63 3.86 4.59 -12.54
CA ALA A 63 2.85 5.28 -11.74
C ALA A 63 1.47 5.25 -12.41
N ALA A 64 1.42 5.37 -13.74
CA ALA A 64 0.17 5.38 -14.50
C ALA A 64 -0.57 4.04 -14.35
N TYR A 65 0.16 2.93 -14.41
CA TYR A 65 -0.42 1.60 -14.19
C TYR A 65 -1.04 1.48 -12.81
N TYR A 66 -0.30 1.83 -11.75
CA TYR A 66 -0.81 1.70 -10.39
C TYR A 66 -1.94 2.69 -10.09
N ASN A 67 -1.86 3.92 -10.57
CA ASN A 67 -2.96 4.89 -10.46
C ASN A 67 -4.24 4.38 -11.11
N GLY A 68 -4.12 3.73 -12.29
CA GLY A 68 -5.25 3.06 -12.95
C GLY A 68 -5.90 1.99 -12.07
N ARG A 69 -5.12 1.25 -11.26
CA ARG A 69 -5.68 0.27 -10.32
C ARG A 69 -6.45 0.92 -9.17
N CYS A 70 -5.96 2.03 -8.66
CA CYS A 70 -6.71 2.82 -7.68
C CYS A 70 -8.02 3.37 -8.27
N ALA A 71 -7.96 3.86 -9.50
CA ALA A 71 -9.09 4.42 -10.20
C ALA A 71 -10.22 3.41 -10.48
N THR A 72 -9.97 2.10 -10.48
CA THR A 72 -11.05 1.10 -10.64
C THR A 72 -12.10 1.17 -9.54
N CYS A 73 -11.72 1.65 -8.35
CA CYS A 73 -12.62 1.82 -7.20
C CYS A 73 -12.86 3.30 -6.85
N HIS A 74 -11.91 4.17 -7.16
CA HIS A 74 -11.94 5.59 -6.81
C HIS A 74 -12.32 6.50 -7.99
N THR A 75 -13.14 5.98 -8.93
CA THR A 75 -13.60 6.73 -10.11
C THR A 75 -14.70 7.74 -9.84
N ASP A 76 -15.37 7.63 -8.69
CA ASP A 76 -16.49 8.51 -8.39
C ASP A 76 -16.01 9.83 -7.81
N ALA A 77 -16.07 10.86 -8.64
CA ALA A 77 -15.92 12.26 -8.23
C ALA A 77 -16.94 12.71 -7.13
N LYS A 78 -17.81 11.81 -6.69
CA LYS A 78 -18.80 12.04 -5.64
C LYS A 78 -18.28 11.74 -4.24
N LYS A 79 -17.07 11.23 -4.08
CA LYS A 79 -16.47 11.04 -2.75
C LYS A 79 -15.31 11.99 -2.57
N PRO A 80 -15.59 13.10 -1.89
CA PRO A 80 -14.54 14.03 -1.55
C PRO A 80 -13.59 13.40 -0.52
N PRO A 81 -12.46 13.97 -0.33
CA PRO A 81 -12.34 15.39 -0.62
C PRO A 81 -11.36 15.67 -1.75
N ALA A 82 -11.86 16.19 -2.84
CA ALA A 82 -11.06 16.97 -3.79
C ALA A 82 -10.19 18.04 -3.08
N GLU A 83 -10.51 18.36 -1.85
CA GLU A 83 -9.77 19.29 -1.00
C GLU A 83 -8.41 18.75 -0.55
N VAL A 84 -8.23 17.42 -0.54
CA VAL A 84 -6.99 16.78 -0.05
C VAL A 84 -6.17 16.18 -1.18
N CYS A 85 -6.79 15.67 -2.24
CA CYS A 85 -6.10 15.12 -3.40
C CYS A 85 -6.27 16.06 -4.61
N GLN A 86 -5.56 17.17 -4.61
CA GLN A 86 -5.69 18.22 -5.61
C GLN A 86 -5.21 17.82 -7.02
N THR A 87 -4.43 16.74 -7.13
CA THR A 87 -3.78 16.42 -8.40
C THR A 87 -4.49 15.34 -9.21
N GLY A 88 -5.29 14.48 -8.58
CA GLY A 88 -5.88 13.29 -9.23
C GLY A 88 -4.85 12.32 -9.83
N GLU A 89 -3.58 12.63 -9.69
CA GLU A 89 -2.43 11.87 -10.21
C GLU A 89 -1.48 11.53 -9.06
N GLY A 90 -0.69 10.47 -9.22
CA GLY A 90 0.31 10.10 -8.23
C GLY A 90 -0.25 9.40 -6.99
N CYS A 91 -1.39 8.71 -7.11
CA CYS A 91 -2.04 8.03 -5.99
C CYS A 91 -1.06 7.18 -5.17
N ALA A 92 -0.33 6.29 -5.83
CA ALA A 92 0.62 5.41 -5.15
C ALA A 92 1.79 6.18 -4.54
N THR A 93 2.20 7.30 -5.12
CA THR A 93 3.32 8.11 -4.60
C THR A 93 2.99 8.72 -3.24
N CYS A 94 1.74 9.20 -3.09
CA CYS A 94 1.30 9.87 -1.86
C CYS A 94 0.72 8.90 -0.83
N HIS A 95 -0.02 7.87 -1.29
CA HIS A 95 -0.75 6.95 -0.41
C HIS A 95 0.00 5.65 -0.11
N MET A 96 1.11 5.40 -0.78
CA MET A 96 2.04 4.28 -0.59
C MET A 96 3.49 4.79 -0.64
N PRO A 97 3.89 5.65 0.31
CA PRO A 97 5.17 6.33 0.23
C PRO A 97 6.35 5.35 0.16
N ALA A 98 7.41 5.80 -0.49
CA ALA A 98 8.65 5.06 -0.56
C ALA A 98 9.39 5.13 0.78
N VAL A 99 9.78 3.97 1.30
CA VAL A 99 10.59 3.84 2.52
C VAL A 99 11.95 3.25 2.14
N ARG A 100 13.00 3.84 2.64
CA ARG A 100 14.39 3.44 2.39
C ARG A 100 15.07 3.05 3.70
N PRO A 101 15.00 1.77 4.10
CA PRO A 101 15.68 1.31 5.31
C PRO A 101 17.20 1.38 5.19
N GLN A 102 17.72 1.32 3.97
CA GLN A 102 19.12 1.61 3.64
C GLN A 102 19.22 2.19 2.22
N ARG A 103 20.38 2.74 1.89
CA ARG A 103 20.62 3.53 0.67
C ARG A 103 20.19 2.85 -0.62
N GLU A 104 20.46 1.55 -0.75
CA GLU A 104 20.25 0.80 -1.99
C GLU A 104 18.90 0.08 -2.06
N LEU A 105 18.09 0.15 -0.99
CA LEU A 105 16.81 -0.53 -0.91
C LEU A 105 15.66 0.44 -0.75
N THR A 106 14.67 0.29 -1.60
CA THR A 106 13.42 1.06 -1.52
C THR A 106 12.24 0.09 -1.52
N PHE A 107 11.36 0.25 -0.55
CA PHE A 107 10.08 -0.43 -0.47
C PHE A 107 8.95 0.59 -0.49
N HIS A 108 7.83 0.25 -1.11
CA HIS A 108 6.62 1.05 -0.98
C HIS A 108 5.79 0.52 0.19
N ASN A 109 5.32 1.44 1.02
CA ASN A 109 4.48 1.09 2.15
C ASN A 109 3.10 0.65 1.66
N HIS A 110 2.70 -0.58 2.01
CA HIS A 110 1.41 -1.15 1.61
C HIS A 110 0.29 -0.87 2.61
N TRP A 111 0.56 -0.16 3.70
CA TRP A 111 -0.49 0.42 4.53
C TRP A 111 -1.03 1.67 3.83
N ILE A 112 -1.98 1.44 2.91
CA ILE A 112 -2.50 2.49 2.03
C ILE A 112 -3.31 3.48 2.85
N GLY A 113 -2.91 4.76 2.86
CA GLY A 113 -3.55 5.78 3.67
C GLY A 113 -3.07 7.19 3.36
N VAL A 114 -3.41 8.14 4.22
CA VAL A 114 -2.95 9.52 4.14
C VAL A 114 -1.73 9.69 5.04
N TYR A 115 -0.62 10.09 4.47
CA TYR A 115 0.66 10.23 5.18
C TYR A 115 1.00 11.70 5.42
N ASP A 116 1.70 11.94 6.53
CA ASP A 116 2.49 13.14 6.70
C ASP A 116 3.81 13.01 5.91
N ASN A 117 4.28 14.09 5.32
CA ASN A 117 5.57 14.10 4.62
C ASN A 117 6.75 13.79 5.54
N ALA A 118 6.58 13.92 6.85
CA ALA A 118 7.60 13.64 7.85
C ALA A 118 7.65 12.17 8.29
N ASP A 119 6.55 11.40 8.13
CA ASP A 119 6.48 10.00 8.55
C ASP A 119 5.89 9.11 7.43
N PRO A 120 6.75 8.43 6.64
CA PRO A 120 6.29 7.51 5.61
C PRO A 120 5.95 6.10 6.16
N LEU A 121 6.08 5.87 7.46
CA LEU A 121 5.90 4.55 8.06
C LEU A 121 4.47 4.30 8.49
N ARG A 122 3.78 5.34 8.98
CA ARG A 122 2.40 5.24 9.46
C ARG A 122 1.50 6.27 8.81
N PRO A 123 0.35 5.88 8.26
CA PRO A 123 -0.62 6.85 7.80
C PRO A 123 -1.32 7.51 9.01
N GLN A 124 -1.72 8.76 8.82
CA GLN A 124 -2.53 9.49 9.80
C GLN A 124 -3.99 8.99 9.81
N ARG A 125 -4.45 8.46 8.67
CA ARG A 125 -5.80 7.93 8.45
C ARG A 125 -5.80 6.87 7.37
#